data_39e37ece9b4fcefe2d13fa28a3ecc5e5
#
_entry.id   39e37ece9b4fcefe2d13fa28a3ecc5e5
#
_cell.length_a   1.000
_cell.length_b   1.000
_cell.length_c   1.000
_cell.angle_alpha   90.00
_cell.angle_beta   90.00
_cell.angle_gamma   90.00
#
_symmetry.space_group_name_H-M   'P 1'
#
loop_
_entity.id
_entity.type
_entity.pdbx_description
1 polymer ?
#
loop_
_entity_poly.entity_id
_entity_poly.type
_entity_poly.pdbx_seq_one_letter_code
_entity_poly.pdbx_strand_id
1 'polypeptide(L)'
;MTGSDQHTKDLARDDTRPGEKTVELPDRQDAHLLFIGRISTPWKSRDECPRQGKHDGPLCTIEVFEPWHDALRGLEHFQQVEVLYWLDRARRDLVLQNPVRDGTLRGTFALRSPARPNPIGTSMVKLAEIGKGYLVVQGLDCVDGTPLIDLKPNRCEFTPLAVMKSGERKAV
;
A
#
# COMPACT_ATOMS: atom_id res chain seq x y z
N MET A 1 -20.62 -19.06 -12.23
CA MET A 1 -20.29 -19.86 -11.04
C MET A 1 -18.77 -20.06 -10.97
N THR A 2 -17.95 -19.05 -10.65
CA THR A 2 -16.48 -19.18 -10.58
C THR A 2 -15.82 -18.18 -9.61
N GLY A 3 -16.58 -17.50 -8.76
CA GLY A 3 -16.05 -16.51 -7.82
C GLY A 3 -15.67 -17.04 -6.43
N SER A 4 -16.16 -18.22 -6.03
CA SER A 4 -15.95 -18.76 -4.68
C SER A 4 -14.64 -19.54 -4.51
N ASP A 5 -14.09 -20.09 -5.58
CA ASP A 5 -12.89 -20.95 -5.50
C ASP A 5 -11.58 -20.16 -5.34
N GLN A 6 -11.49 -18.94 -5.87
CA GLN A 6 -10.29 -18.13 -5.77
C GLN A 6 -10.14 -17.55 -4.36
N HIS A 7 -11.25 -17.10 -3.76
CA HIS A 7 -11.24 -16.57 -2.39
C HIS A 7 -10.87 -17.65 -1.36
N THR A 8 -11.31 -18.89 -1.57
CA THR A 8 -10.99 -20.04 -0.70
C THR A 8 -9.52 -20.46 -0.82
N LYS A 9 -8.90 -20.32 -2.00
CA LYS A 9 -7.47 -20.61 -2.20
C LYS A 9 -6.55 -19.57 -1.57
N ASP A 10 -6.93 -18.31 -1.57
CA ASP A 10 -6.17 -17.24 -0.90
C ASP A 10 -6.23 -17.38 0.64
N LEU A 11 -7.35 -17.85 1.21
CA LEU A 11 -7.48 -18.14 2.64
C LEU A 11 -6.62 -19.34 3.08
N ALA A 12 -6.47 -20.37 2.26
CA ALA A 12 -5.65 -21.54 2.58
C ALA A 12 -4.13 -21.24 2.70
N ARG A 13 -3.66 -20.08 2.20
CA ARG A 13 -2.27 -19.62 2.34
C ARG A 13 -2.01 -18.79 3.60
N ASP A 14 -3.04 -18.44 4.33
CA ASP A 14 -2.97 -17.70 5.58
C ASP A 14 -2.81 -18.61 6.81
N ASP A 15 -2.50 -19.90 6.61
CA ASP A 15 -2.17 -20.81 7.69
C ASP A 15 -1.01 -20.27 8.51
N THR A 16 -1.17 -20.35 9.83
CA THR A 16 -0.15 -19.95 10.80
C THR A 16 1.04 -20.88 10.70
N ARG A 17 2.23 -20.34 10.47
CA ARG A 17 3.47 -21.11 10.35
C ARG A 17 4.00 -21.50 11.72
N PRO A 18 4.87 -22.52 11.81
CA PRO A 18 5.48 -22.93 13.09
C PRO A 18 6.09 -21.74 13.84
N GLY A 19 5.69 -21.57 15.10
CA GLY A 19 6.14 -20.50 15.99
C GLY A 19 5.46 -19.14 15.81
N GLU A 20 4.68 -18.93 14.75
CA GLU A 20 3.91 -17.68 14.60
C GLU A 20 2.86 -17.57 15.70
N LYS A 21 2.59 -16.33 16.11
CA LYS A 21 1.61 -16.02 17.14
C LYS A 21 0.51 -15.12 16.59
N THR A 22 -0.72 -15.54 16.81
CA THR A 22 -1.93 -14.77 16.51
C THR A 22 -2.52 -14.17 17.79
N VAL A 23 -3.39 -13.20 17.63
CA VAL A 23 -4.22 -12.61 18.69
C VAL A 23 -5.66 -12.52 18.20
N GLU A 24 -6.59 -12.56 19.15
CA GLU A 24 -7.98 -12.19 18.88
C GLU A 24 -8.05 -10.69 18.63
N LEU A 25 -8.72 -10.30 17.54
CA LEU A 25 -8.91 -8.88 17.24
C LEU A 25 -9.98 -8.30 18.16
N PRO A 26 -9.80 -7.07 18.68
CA PRO A 26 -10.83 -6.42 19.48
C PRO A 26 -12.08 -6.15 18.62
N ASP A 27 -13.24 -6.39 19.21
CA ASP A 27 -14.55 -6.10 18.59
C ASP A 27 -14.89 -4.60 18.71
N ARG A 28 -14.02 -3.75 18.14
CA ARG A 28 -14.26 -2.31 18.06
C ARG A 28 -13.60 -1.73 16.82
N GLN A 29 -14.18 -0.63 16.34
CA GLN A 29 -13.64 0.18 15.26
C GLN A 29 -13.41 1.61 15.78
N ASP A 30 -12.15 2.05 15.78
CA ASP A 30 -11.78 3.37 16.27
C ASP A 30 -11.86 4.44 15.16
N ALA A 31 -11.83 4.02 13.88
CA ALA A 31 -11.90 4.91 12.71
C ALA A 31 -12.46 4.20 11.48
N HIS A 32 -12.98 4.99 10.54
CA HIS A 32 -13.38 4.55 9.21
C HIS A 32 -12.43 5.09 8.16
N LEU A 33 -12.09 4.27 7.16
CA LEU A 33 -11.33 4.69 5.99
C LEU A 33 -12.28 4.91 4.81
N LEU A 34 -12.01 5.95 4.03
CA LEU A 34 -12.64 6.19 2.75
C LEU A 34 -11.68 5.78 1.64
N PHE A 35 -12.09 4.87 0.77
CA PHE A 35 -11.32 4.53 -0.41
C PHE A 35 -11.60 5.56 -1.49
N ILE A 36 -10.56 6.33 -1.83
CA ILE A 36 -10.65 7.45 -2.77
C ILE A 36 -10.36 7.04 -4.22
N GLY A 37 -10.07 5.77 -4.45
CA GLY A 37 -9.72 5.26 -5.76
C GLY A 37 -9.42 3.77 -5.76
N ARG A 38 -8.85 3.32 -6.87
CA ARG A 38 -8.45 1.93 -7.10
C ARG A 38 -7.14 1.86 -7.88
N ILE A 39 -6.35 0.85 -7.58
CA ILE A 39 -5.06 0.61 -8.23
C ILE A 39 -5.20 -0.56 -9.19
N SER A 40 -4.80 -0.36 -10.44
CA SER A 40 -4.72 -1.40 -11.47
C SER A 40 -3.27 -1.77 -11.74
N THR A 41 -2.97 -3.06 -11.55
CA THR A 41 -1.65 -3.64 -11.77
C THR A 41 -1.75 -4.89 -12.65
N PRO A 42 -0.65 -5.40 -13.22
CA PRO A 42 -0.68 -6.66 -13.96
C PRO A 42 -0.86 -7.90 -13.08
N TRP A 43 -0.70 -7.79 -11.75
CA TRP A 43 -0.70 -8.94 -10.84
C TRP A 43 -2.10 -9.26 -10.32
N LYS A 44 -2.57 -10.46 -10.59
CA LYS A 44 -3.92 -10.91 -10.19
C LYS A 44 -3.94 -11.64 -8.85
N SER A 45 -2.77 -12.07 -8.38
CA SER A 45 -2.60 -12.79 -7.12
C SER A 45 -1.37 -12.30 -6.36
N ARG A 46 -1.29 -12.59 -5.05
CA ARG A 46 -0.15 -12.24 -4.18
C ARG A 46 1.17 -12.84 -4.65
N ASP A 47 1.13 -14.02 -5.27
CA ASP A 47 2.36 -14.70 -5.74
C ASP A 47 2.97 -14.04 -6.96
N GLU A 48 2.15 -13.37 -7.75
CA GLU A 48 2.61 -12.64 -8.92
C GLU A 48 3.22 -11.29 -8.54
N CYS A 49 2.85 -10.76 -7.36
CA CYS A 49 3.37 -9.47 -6.89
C CYS A 49 4.87 -9.54 -6.59
N PRO A 50 5.66 -8.56 -7.01
CA PRO A 50 7.03 -8.44 -6.57
C PRO A 50 7.09 -8.18 -5.06
N ARG A 51 8.18 -8.56 -4.40
CA ARG A 51 8.39 -8.25 -2.96
C ARG A 51 8.50 -6.76 -2.69
N GLN A 52 8.91 -5.99 -3.69
CA GLN A 52 9.04 -4.55 -3.67
C GLN A 52 8.90 -4.03 -5.10
N GLY A 53 8.12 -2.98 -5.29
CA GLY A 53 7.99 -2.29 -6.56
C GLY A 53 9.31 -1.65 -7.02
N LYS A 54 9.54 -1.63 -8.34
CA LYS A 54 10.72 -1.03 -8.96
C LYS A 54 10.31 0.06 -9.92
N HIS A 55 11.08 1.15 -9.96
CA HIS A 55 10.81 2.30 -10.84
C HIS A 55 11.06 2.01 -12.34
N ASP A 56 11.64 0.86 -12.66
CA ASP A 56 11.77 0.30 -14.01
C ASP A 56 10.79 -0.87 -14.28
N GLY A 57 9.87 -1.10 -13.34
CA GLY A 57 8.82 -2.11 -13.45
C GLY A 57 7.70 -1.72 -14.43
N PRO A 58 6.64 -2.52 -14.52
CA PRO A 58 5.52 -2.25 -15.40
C PRO A 58 4.80 -0.94 -15.03
N LEU A 59 4.21 -0.30 -16.04
CA LEU A 59 3.28 0.80 -15.84
C LEU A 59 2.00 0.26 -15.18
N CYS A 60 1.55 0.96 -14.14
CA CYS A 60 0.32 0.69 -13.42
C CYS A 60 -0.54 1.95 -13.42
N THR A 61 -1.85 1.78 -13.31
CA THR A 61 -2.79 2.91 -13.28
C THR A 61 -3.42 3.04 -11.90
N ILE A 62 -3.46 4.25 -11.39
CA ILE A 62 -4.20 4.62 -10.18
C ILE A 62 -5.38 5.45 -10.62
N GLU A 63 -6.58 4.91 -10.48
CA GLU A 63 -7.83 5.64 -10.68
C GLU A 63 -8.19 6.35 -9.37
N VAL A 64 -8.50 7.63 -9.47
CA VAL A 64 -9.03 8.44 -8.37
C VAL A 64 -10.50 8.72 -8.66
N PHE A 65 -11.38 8.45 -7.69
CA PHE A 65 -12.83 8.62 -7.87
C PHE A 65 -13.28 10.07 -7.68
N GLU A 66 -14.39 10.44 -8.29
CA GLU A 66 -15.08 11.67 -7.90
C GLU A 66 -15.52 11.59 -6.41
N PRO A 67 -15.46 12.70 -5.66
CA PRO A 67 -15.18 14.07 -6.11
C PRO A 67 -13.70 14.50 -5.97
N TRP A 68 -12.74 13.55 -5.91
CA TRP A 68 -11.33 13.81 -5.53
C TRP A 68 -10.42 14.19 -6.72
N HIS A 69 -10.92 14.34 -7.93
CA HIS A 69 -10.11 14.65 -9.13
C HIS A 69 -9.30 15.94 -8.97
N ASP A 70 -9.91 16.99 -8.41
CA ASP A 70 -9.21 18.26 -8.18
C ASP A 70 -8.06 18.18 -7.18
N ALA A 71 -8.03 17.16 -6.32
CA ALA A 71 -6.93 16.93 -5.38
C ALA A 71 -5.62 16.48 -6.06
N LEU A 72 -5.67 16.09 -7.33
CA LEU A 72 -4.49 15.75 -8.12
C LEU A 72 -3.70 16.98 -8.60
N ARG A 73 -4.30 18.17 -8.55
CA ARG A 73 -3.67 19.42 -9.02
C ARG A 73 -2.38 19.71 -8.24
N GLY A 74 -1.31 19.93 -8.97
CA GLY A 74 0.02 20.23 -8.41
C GLY A 74 0.92 19.00 -8.30
N LEU A 75 0.40 17.77 -8.42
CA LEU A 75 1.23 16.56 -8.43
C LEU A 75 2.16 16.49 -9.65
N GLU A 76 1.84 17.18 -10.74
CA GLU A 76 2.68 17.27 -11.94
C GLU A 76 4.04 17.90 -11.71
N HIS A 77 4.24 18.59 -10.59
CA HIS A 77 5.52 19.18 -10.19
C HIS A 77 6.47 18.20 -9.49
N PHE A 78 6.03 16.98 -9.21
CA PHE A 78 6.80 15.96 -8.51
C PHE A 78 7.14 14.79 -9.43
N GLN A 79 8.35 14.25 -9.26
CA GLN A 79 8.79 13.05 -9.99
C GLN A 79 8.28 11.77 -9.34
N GLN A 80 8.06 11.82 -8.02
CA GLN A 80 7.67 10.67 -7.23
C GLN A 80 6.50 11.00 -6.30
N VAL A 81 5.64 9.98 -6.12
CA VAL A 81 4.46 10.05 -5.26
C VAL A 81 4.47 8.86 -4.31
N GLU A 82 4.21 9.11 -3.03
CA GLU A 82 3.92 8.06 -2.06
C GLU A 82 2.45 7.68 -2.17
N VAL A 83 2.20 6.42 -2.46
CA VAL A 83 0.87 5.84 -2.60
C VAL A 83 0.55 5.04 -1.35
N LEU A 84 -0.55 5.36 -0.67
CA LEU A 84 -1.08 4.61 0.46
C LEU A 84 -2.30 3.81 0.00
N TYR A 85 -2.33 2.53 0.32
CA TYR A 85 -3.39 1.62 -0.12
C TYR A 85 -3.75 0.61 0.96
N TRP A 86 -4.95 0.05 0.83
CA TRP A 86 -5.48 -0.93 1.77
C TRP A 86 -5.30 -2.34 1.23
N LEU A 87 -4.56 -3.17 1.95
CA LEU A 87 -4.33 -4.57 1.61
C LEU A 87 -5.50 -5.42 2.12
N ASP A 88 -6.66 -5.30 1.47
CA ASP A 88 -7.95 -5.83 1.85
C ASP A 88 -8.00 -7.36 2.01
N ARG A 89 -7.07 -8.07 1.36
CA ARG A 89 -6.93 -9.54 1.42
C ARG A 89 -5.92 -10.01 2.47
N ALA A 90 -5.35 -9.11 3.26
CA ALA A 90 -4.35 -9.48 4.26
C ALA A 90 -5.00 -9.86 5.59
N ARG A 91 -4.48 -10.92 6.23
CA ARG A 91 -4.85 -11.26 7.60
C ARG A 91 -4.35 -10.19 8.57
N ARG A 92 -5.06 -10.02 9.70
CA ARG A 92 -4.83 -8.89 10.61
C ARG A 92 -4.38 -9.30 12.02
N ASP A 93 -4.32 -10.58 12.30
CA ASP A 93 -4.19 -11.17 13.64
C ASP A 93 -2.77 -11.58 14.03
N LEU A 94 -1.78 -11.54 13.11
CA LEU A 94 -0.41 -11.94 13.39
C LEU A 94 0.37 -10.88 14.17
N VAL A 95 0.95 -11.28 15.31
CA VAL A 95 1.84 -10.46 16.13
C VAL A 95 3.30 -10.91 16.08
N LEU A 96 3.55 -12.22 15.88
CA LEU A 96 4.86 -12.78 15.56
C LEU A 96 4.79 -13.53 14.24
N GLN A 97 5.76 -13.31 13.38
CA GLN A 97 5.82 -13.89 12.04
C GLN A 97 7.14 -14.61 11.79
N ASN A 98 7.08 -15.67 10.97
CA ASN A 98 8.22 -16.42 10.46
C ASN A 98 8.39 -16.16 8.95
N PRO A 99 8.97 -15.03 8.55
CA PRO A 99 8.93 -14.55 7.15
C PRO A 99 9.69 -15.45 6.18
N VAL A 100 10.80 -16.05 6.62
CA VAL A 100 11.67 -16.90 5.77
C VAL A 100 11.53 -18.40 6.06
N ARG A 101 10.61 -18.78 6.96
CA ARG A 101 10.30 -20.18 7.33
C ARG A 101 11.51 -20.96 7.91
N ASP A 102 12.50 -20.26 8.43
CA ASP A 102 13.70 -20.83 9.08
C ASP A 102 13.57 -20.94 10.61
N GLY A 103 12.39 -20.62 11.16
CA GLY A 103 12.13 -20.58 12.60
C GLY A 103 12.48 -19.25 13.25
N THR A 104 13.08 -18.30 12.54
CA THR A 104 13.40 -16.98 13.09
C THR A 104 12.15 -16.13 13.19
N LEU A 105 11.68 -15.90 14.40
CA LEU A 105 10.50 -15.09 14.68
C LEU A 105 10.83 -13.61 14.74
N ARG A 106 9.94 -12.79 14.16
CA ARG A 106 10.02 -11.32 14.20
C ARG A 106 8.65 -10.75 14.55
N GLY A 107 8.64 -9.70 15.36
CA GLY A 107 7.42 -8.93 15.60
C GLY A 107 6.90 -8.31 14.32
N THR A 108 5.59 -8.30 14.13
CA THR A 108 4.94 -7.77 12.91
C THR A 108 5.40 -6.35 12.58
N PHE A 109 5.64 -5.50 13.58
CA PHE A 109 6.06 -4.12 13.35
C PHE A 109 7.54 -3.96 12.97
N ALA A 110 8.35 -5.02 13.14
CA ALA A 110 9.72 -5.08 12.61
C ALA A 110 9.78 -5.54 11.14
N LEU A 111 8.64 -5.73 10.49
CA LEU A 111 8.50 -6.21 9.12
C LEU A 111 7.66 -5.22 8.28
N ARG A 112 7.83 -5.29 6.96
CA ARG A 112 6.93 -4.66 5.99
C ARG A 112 5.91 -5.66 5.41
N SER A 113 5.62 -6.71 6.16
CA SER A 113 4.62 -7.70 5.81
C SER A 113 3.22 -7.07 5.70
N PRO A 114 2.38 -7.49 4.73
CA PRO A 114 0.98 -7.10 4.66
C PRO A 114 0.15 -7.59 5.85
N ALA A 115 0.55 -8.73 6.47
CA ALA A 115 -0.16 -9.30 7.61
C ALA A 115 0.09 -8.46 8.88
N ARG A 116 -0.84 -7.55 9.17
CA ARG A 116 -0.76 -6.60 10.30
C ARG A 116 -2.13 -6.09 10.71
N PRO A 117 -2.29 -5.56 11.94
CA PRO A 117 -3.60 -5.12 12.46
C PRO A 117 -4.31 -4.13 11.53
N ASN A 118 -3.59 -3.15 11.02
CA ASN A 118 -4.06 -2.24 9.97
C ASN A 118 -3.19 -2.45 8.73
N PRO A 119 -3.64 -3.22 7.74
CA PRO A 119 -2.85 -3.62 6.58
C PRO A 119 -2.76 -2.49 5.54
N ILE A 120 -2.15 -1.38 5.95
CA ILE A 120 -1.87 -0.24 5.09
C ILE A 120 -0.53 -0.48 4.39
N GLY A 121 -0.58 -0.57 3.06
CA GLY A 121 0.60 -0.60 2.21
C GLY A 121 1.04 0.80 1.83
N THR A 122 2.35 0.98 1.61
CA THR A 122 2.91 2.22 1.06
C THR A 122 3.96 1.89 0.02
N SER A 123 3.91 2.59 -1.11
CA SER A 123 4.92 2.47 -2.17
C SER A 123 5.32 3.86 -2.66
N MET A 124 6.62 4.10 -2.76
CA MET A 124 7.13 5.29 -3.45
C MET A 124 7.19 4.94 -4.94
N VAL A 125 6.38 5.61 -5.73
CA VAL A 125 6.25 5.33 -7.16
C VAL A 125 6.80 6.48 -8.00
N LYS A 126 7.35 6.15 -9.16
CA LYS A 126 7.72 7.13 -10.18
C LYS A 126 6.46 7.53 -10.95
N LEU A 127 6.19 8.81 -11.03
CA LEU A 127 5.09 9.36 -11.80
C LEU A 127 5.46 9.40 -13.29
N ALA A 128 4.63 8.79 -14.14
CA ALA A 128 4.81 8.79 -15.59
C ALA A 128 3.83 9.72 -16.29
N GLU A 129 2.57 9.77 -15.83
CA GLU A 129 1.52 10.58 -16.43
C GLU A 129 0.47 10.95 -15.37
N ILE A 130 -0.16 12.10 -15.53
CA ILE A 130 -1.36 12.51 -14.79
C ILE A 130 -2.44 12.89 -15.80
N GLY A 131 -3.61 12.28 -15.65
CA GLY A 131 -4.81 12.62 -16.39
C GLY A 131 -5.94 13.08 -15.49
N LYS A 132 -7.09 13.33 -16.08
CA LYS A 132 -8.28 13.69 -15.32
C LYS A 132 -8.79 12.48 -14.55
N GLY A 133 -8.54 12.45 -13.23
CA GLY A 133 -8.97 11.38 -12.34
C GLY A 133 -8.10 10.12 -12.39
N TYR A 134 -6.90 10.18 -12.95
CA TYR A 134 -5.97 9.05 -12.91
C TYR A 134 -4.50 9.47 -12.93
N LEU A 135 -3.65 8.53 -12.47
CA LEU A 135 -2.19 8.60 -12.62
C LEU A 135 -1.69 7.31 -13.26
N VAL A 136 -0.64 7.44 -14.09
CA VAL A 136 0.16 6.29 -14.55
C VAL A 136 1.49 6.34 -13.83
N VAL A 137 1.86 5.22 -13.20
CA VAL A 137 3.02 5.15 -12.30
C VAL A 137 3.83 3.87 -12.51
N GLN A 138 5.07 3.87 -12.03
CA GLN A 138 5.92 2.68 -11.92
C GLN A 138 6.40 2.53 -10.46
N GLY A 139 6.42 1.29 -9.95
CA GLY A 139 6.91 1.01 -8.60
C GLY A 139 5.86 0.51 -7.61
N LEU A 140 4.67 0.15 -8.08
CA LEU A 140 3.68 -0.55 -7.27
C LEU A 140 4.04 -2.04 -7.12
N ASP A 141 3.54 -2.67 -6.06
CA ASP A 141 3.76 -4.08 -5.72
C ASP A 141 2.51 -4.75 -5.10
N CYS A 142 1.34 -4.15 -5.31
CA CYS A 142 0.07 -4.65 -4.80
C CYS A 142 -0.74 -5.38 -5.89
N VAL A 143 -1.69 -6.21 -5.45
CA VAL A 143 -2.61 -6.94 -6.32
C VAL A 143 -3.52 -5.98 -7.09
N ASP A 144 -3.89 -6.35 -8.29
CA ASP A 144 -4.88 -5.62 -9.10
C ASP A 144 -6.20 -5.41 -8.34
N GLY A 145 -6.74 -4.21 -8.46
CA GLY A 145 -7.96 -3.81 -7.78
C GLY A 145 -7.78 -3.34 -6.34
N THR A 146 -6.55 -3.24 -5.83
CA THR A 146 -6.27 -2.77 -4.45
C THR A 146 -6.85 -1.38 -4.22
N PRO A 147 -7.62 -1.17 -3.11
CA PRO A 147 -8.21 0.12 -2.80
C PRO A 147 -7.16 1.19 -2.46
N LEU A 148 -7.31 2.37 -3.04
CA LEU A 148 -6.49 3.55 -2.77
C LEU A 148 -7.00 4.28 -1.51
N ILE A 149 -6.08 4.60 -0.58
CA ILE A 149 -6.37 5.39 0.63
C ILE A 149 -5.97 6.85 0.43
N ASP A 150 -4.74 7.10 -0.05
CA ASP A 150 -4.18 8.45 -0.09
C ASP A 150 -3.00 8.53 -1.08
N LEU A 151 -2.70 9.75 -1.51
CA LEU A 151 -1.55 10.10 -2.33
C LEU A 151 -0.81 11.26 -1.68
N LYS A 152 0.53 11.17 -1.58
CA LYS A 152 1.36 12.24 -1.06
C LYS A 152 2.55 12.50 -1.99
N PRO A 153 2.95 13.76 -2.19
CA PRO A 153 4.19 14.03 -2.90
C PRO A 153 5.38 13.44 -2.12
N ASN A 154 6.46 13.09 -2.83
CA ASN A 154 7.70 12.66 -2.18
C ASN A 154 8.16 13.74 -1.19
N ARG A 155 8.36 13.33 0.06
CA ARG A 155 8.73 14.25 1.15
C ARG A 155 10.02 15.03 0.86
N CYS A 156 11.00 14.39 0.25
CA CYS A 156 12.28 15.03 -0.08
C CYS A 156 12.12 16.11 -1.16
N GLU A 157 11.20 15.94 -2.10
CA GLU A 157 10.87 16.93 -3.12
C GLU A 157 9.97 18.04 -2.57
N PHE A 158 9.04 17.71 -1.67
CA PHE A 158 8.08 18.64 -1.08
C PHE A 158 8.71 19.56 -0.02
N THR A 159 9.58 19.04 0.84
CA THR A 159 10.14 19.80 1.98
C THR A 159 10.79 21.13 1.57
N PRO A 160 11.56 21.22 0.46
CA PRO A 160 12.08 22.52 0.01
C PRO A 160 11.04 23.55 -0.41
N LEU A 161 9.83 23.08 -0.78
CA LEU A 161 8.71 23.92 -1.22
C LEU A 161 7.80 24.34 -0.05
N ALA A 162 7.90 23.63 1.08
CA ALA A 162 7.07 23.91 2.26
C ALA A 162 7.48 25.22 2.93
N VAL A 163 6.50 26.02 3.32
CA VAL A 163 6.74 27.22 4.13
C VAL A 163 7.25 26.78 5.51
N MET A 164 8.42 27.28 5.91
CA MET A 164 9.00 26.99 7.23
C MET A 164 8.06 27.50 8.33
N LYS A 165 7.77 26.65 9.31
CA LYS A 165 7.05 27.07 10.52
C LYS A 165 7.97 27.85 11.43
N SER A 166 7.39 28.81 12.19
CA SER A 166 8.11 29.54 13.23
C SER A 166 8.76 28.54 14.21
N GLY A 167 10.09 28.58 14.35
CA GLY A 167 10.85 27.66 15.21
C GLY A 167 11.57 26.51 14.49
N GLU A 168 11.33 26.30 13.21
CA GLU A 168 12.11 25.33 12.42
C GLU A 168 13.50 25.91 12.09
N ARG A 169 14.57 25.14 12.39
CA ARG A 169 15.92 25.48 11.95
C ARG A 169 16.12 25.02 10.51
N LYS A 170 16.76 25.85 9.68
CA LYS A 170 17.25 25.38 8.37
C LYS A 170 18.17 24.18 8.60
N ALA A 171 17.90 23.06 7.94
CA ALA A 171 18.85 21.98 7.85
C ALA A 171 20.12 22.54 7.14
N VAL A 172 21.26 22.39 7.78
CA VAL A 172 22.59 22.78 7.25
C VAL A 172 23.06 21.67 6.31
#